data_0801c87b93958a3d25a897dccaa3cdb1
#
_entry.id   0801c87b93958a3d25a897dccaa3cdb1
#
_cell.length_a   1.000
_cell.length_b   1.000
_cell.length_c   1.000
_cell.angle_alpha   90.00
_cell.angle_beta   90.00
_cell.angle_gamma   90.00
#
_symmetry.space_group_name_H-M   'P 1'
#
loop_
_entity.id
_entity.type
_entity.pdbx_description
1 polymer ?
#
loop_
_entity_poly.entity_id
_entity_poly.type
_entity_poly.pdbx_seq_one_letter_code
_entity_poly.pdbx_strand_id
1 'polypeptide(L)'
;MWTEKQKKDAYEILLLQQQGLLEAEDNWLANLANSSALLNETLPETVFAGYYLFDGNELILGPFQGRVSCTRIKMGKGVCGESAEKQVTLIVDDVKKHENYISCDSAAQSEIVVPMVKEGHLIGVLDIDCGVTKGY
;
A
#
# COMPACT_ATOMS: atom_id res chain seq x y z
N MET A 1 -1.86 8.26 -18.98
CA MET A 1 -1.61 6.95 -18.32
C MET A 1 -0.40 6.27 -18.94
N TRP A 2 0.37 5.59 -18.15
CA TRP A 2 1.57 4.89 -18.64
C TRP A 2 1.19 3.69 -19.53
N THR A 3 1.99 3.48 -20.58
CA THR A 3 1.94 2.22 -21.32
C THR A 3 2.48 1.10 -20.43
N GLU A 4 2.26 -0.16 -20.84
CA GLU A 4 2.80 -1.31 -20.09
C GLU A 4 4.33 -1.25 -19.99
N LYS A 5 5.00 -0.82 -21.06
CA LYS A 5 6.46 -0.65 -21.06
C LYS A 5 6.90 0.47 -20.11
N GLN A 6 6.23 1.61 -20.14
CA GLN A 6 6.52 2.74 -19.23
C GLN A 6 6.32 2.33 -17.78
N LYS A 7 5.25 1.59 -17.52
CA LYS A 7 4.94 1.07 -16.18
C LYS A 7 6.05 0.16 -15.67
N LYS A 8 6.48 -0.80 -16.50
CA LYS A 8 7.56 -1.73 -16.16
C LYS A 8 8.85 -0.98 -15.84
N ASP A 9 9.24 -0.06 -16.73
CA ASP A 9 10.47 0.72 -16.57
C ASP A 9 10.42 1.57 -15.27
N ALA A 10 9.27 2.21 -15.01
CA ALA A 10 9.08 3.03 -13.81
C ALA A 10 9.16 2.18 -12.54
N TYR A 11 8.56 0.99 -12.54
CA TYR A 11 8.59 0.10 -11.38
C TYR A 11 10.01 -0.42 -11.11
N GLU A 12 10.79 -0.72 -12.14
CA GLU A 12 12.18 -1.15 -11.98
C GLU A 12 13.02 -0.05 -11.34
N ILE A 13 12.88 1.19 -11.79
CA ILE A 13 13.58 2.33 -11.21
C ILE A 13 13.12 2.57 -9.77
N LEU A 14 11.82 2.53 -9.53
CA LEU A 14 11.24 2.72 -8.21
C LEU A 14 11.77 1.70 -7.21
N LEU A 15 11.88 0.44 -7.63
CA LEU A 15 12.43 -0.62 -6.79
C LEU A 15 13.87 -0.33 -6.38
N LEU A 16 14.70 0.11 -7.33
CA LEU A 16 16.10 0.46 -7.05
C LEU A 16 16.19 1.65 -6.09
N GLN A 17 15.33 2.65 -6.27
CA GLN A 17 15.28 3.82 -5.39
C GLN A 17 14.85 3.43 -3.97
N GLN A 18 13.84 2.56 -3.84
CA GLN A 18 13.39 2.05 -2.54
C GLN A 18 14.52 1.30 -1.83
N GLN A 19 15.23 0.45 -2.55
CA GLN A 19 16.36 -0.30 -1.98
C GLN A 19 17.44 0.66 -1.47
N GLY A 20 17.77 1.70 -2.23
CA GLY A 20 18.74 2.70 -1.82
C GLY A 20 18.35 3.44 -0.54
N LEU A 21 17.08 3.84 -0.44
CA LEU A 21 16.56 4.51 0.76
C LEU A 21 16.64 3.61 1.99
N LEU A 22 16.21 2.36 1.85
CA LEU A 22 16.12 1.42 2.96
C LEU A 22 17.50 0.94 3.44
N GLU A 23 18.46 0.84 2.54
CA GLU A 23 19.84 0.45 2.89
C GLU A 23 20.60 1.56 3.61
N ALA A 24 20.27 2.82 3.33
CA ALA A 24 20.97 3.98 3.86
C ALA A 24 20.56 4.32 5.30
N GLU A 25 19.46 3.78 5.81
CA GLU A 25 18.89 4.14 7.11
C GLU A 25 18.43 2.89 7.88
N ASP A 26 18.73 2.85 9.18
CA ASP A 26 18.33 1.73 10.05
C ASP A 26 17.01 1.99 10.76
N ASN A 27 16.58 3.22 10.90
CA ASN A 27 15.35 3.54 11.62
C ASN A 27 14.13 3.15 10.79
N TRP A 28 13.33 2.21 11.29
CA TRP A 28 12.18 1.68 10.54
C TRP A 28 11.11 2.74 10.28
N LEU A 29 10.88 3.65 11.23
CA LEU A 29 9.86 4.70 11.08
C LEU A 29 10.26 5.68 9.96
N ALA A 30 11.51 6.14 9.97
CA ALA A 30 12.04 7.00 8.92
C ALA A 30 11.99 6.31 7.55
N ASN A 31 12.33 5.02 7.51
CA ASN A 31 12.28 4.22 6.29
C ASN A 31 10.87 4.11 5.72
N LEU A 32 9.89 3.80 6.56
CA LEU A 32 8.50 3.70 6.09
C LEU A 32 7.96 5.06 5.65
N ALA A 33 8.34 6.12 6.33
CA ALA A 33 7.94 7.49 5.96
C ALA A 33 8.49 7.87 4.58
N ASN A 34 9.78 7.68 4.34
CA ASN A 34 10.40 7.98 3.05
C ASN A 34 9.94 7.04 1.94
N SER A 35 9.74 5.76 2.24
CA SER A 35 9.19 4.81 1.29
C SER A 35 7.80 5.25 0.83
N SER A 36 6.95 5.66 1.75
CA SER A 36 5.61 6.17 1.44
C SER A 36 5.68 7.42 0.55
N ALA A 37 6.57 8.34 0.87
CA ALA A 37 6.75 9.57 0.10
C ALA A 37 7.20 9.28 -1.34
N LEU A 38 8.16 8.38 -1.50
CA LEU A 38 8.66 8.02 -2.83
C LEU A 38 7.57 7.36 -3.68
N LEU A 39 6.80 6.45 -3.10
CA LEU A 39 5.68 5.81 -3.80
C LEU A 39 4.64 6.86 -4.24
N ASN A 40 4.29 7.74 -3.33
CA ASN A 40 3.26 8.76 -3.59
C ASN A 40 3.69 9.74 -4.69
N GLU A 41 4.94 10.16 -4.71
CA GLU A 41 5.42 11.11 -5.73
C GLU A 41 5.73 10.46 -7.08
N THR A 42 5.99 9.15 -7.11
CA THR A 42 6.39 8.43 -8.33
C THR A 42 5.19 7.85 -9.08
N LEU A 43 4.25 7.22 -8.36
CA LEU A 43 3.13 6.53 -8.99
C LEU A 43 2.02 7.52 -9.35
N PRO A 44 1.55 7.52 -10.62
CA PRO A 44 0.56 8.50 -11.07
C PRO A 44 -0.81 8.25 -10.42
N GLU A 45 -1.55 9.33 -10.22
CA GLU A 45 -2.92 9.32 -9.69
C GLU A 45 -3.06 8.69 -8.31
N THR A 46 -1.98 8.61 -7.54
CA THR A 46 -1.99 8.05 -6.19
C THR A 46 -2.69 9.01 -5.24
N VAL A 47 -3.65 8.47 -4.49
CA VAL A 47 -4.38 9.23 -3.46
C VAL A 47 -3.94 8.84 -2.05
N PHE A 48 -3.33 7.69 -1.90
CA PHE A 48 -2.76 7.21 -0.64
C PHE A 48 -1.63 6.21 -0.95
N ALA A 49 -0.52 6.33 -0.26
CA ALA A 49 0.56 5.33 -0.28
C ALA A 49 1.13 5.22 1.12
N GLY A 50 1.04 4.05 1.72
CA GLY A 50 1.54 3.91 3.08
C GLY A 50 1.33 2.55 3.69
N TYR A 51 1.55 2.49 5.00
CA TYR A 51 1.66 1.25 5.75
C TYR A 51 0.64 1.18 6.87
N TYR A 52 -0.01 0.02 6.98
CA TYR A 52 -0.77 -0.35 8.16
C TYR A 52 0.02 -1.41 8.90
N LEU A 53 0.23 -1.22 10.19
CA LEU A 53 1.07 -2.10 11.01
C LEU A 53 0.19 -3.00 11.88
N PHE A 54 0.58 -4.27 11.97
CA PHE A 54 -0.16 -5.26 12.76
C PHE A 54 0.29 -5.20 14.22
N ASP A 55 -0.65 -4.96 15.13
CA ASP A 55 -0.36 -4.86 16.57
C ASP A 55 -0.56 -6.16 17.34
N GLY A 56 -0.80 -7.27 16.62
CA GLY A 56 -1.13 -8.57 17.21
C GLY A 56 -2.64 -8.86 17.20
N ASN A 57 -3.46 -7.88 16.88
CA ASN A 57 -4.92 -8.01 16.86
C ASN A 57 -5.54 -7.41 15.60
N GLU A 58 -5.14 -6.21 15.23
CA GLU A 58 -5.68 -5.48 14.08
C GLU A 58 -4.60 -4.67 13.41
N LEU A 59 -4.93 -4.06 12.26
CA LEU A 59 -4.04 -3.15 11.54
C LEU A 59 -4.24 -1.73 12.06
N ILE A 60 -3.13 -1.05 12.31
CA ILE A 60 -3.11 0.34 12.76
C ILE A 60 -2.39 1.19 11.73
N LEU A 61 -2.96 2.33 11.38
CA LEU A 61 -2.35 3.26 10.43
C LEU A 61 -0.94 3.64 10.88
N GLY A 62 0.03 3.41 10.01
CA GLY A 62 1.42 3.81 10.20
C GLY A 62 1.81 4.96 9.28
N PRO A 63 3.09 5.10 8.96
CA PRO A 63 3.55 6.17 8.04
C PRO A 63 2.90 6.07 6.67
N PHE A 64 2.42 7.20 6.16
CA PHE A 64 1.78 7.28 4.85
C PHE A 64 1.89 8.68 4.27
N GLN A 65 1.59 8.78 2.98
CA GLN A 65 1.41 10.03 2.26
C GLN A 65 0.07 10.00 1.54
N GLY A 66 -0.61 11.13 1.47
CA GLY A 66 -1.89 11.25 0.79
C GLY A 66 -3.00 11.73 1.71
N ARG A 67 -4.21 11.25 1.43
CA ARG A 67 -5.42 11.73 2.10
C ARG A 67 -5.63 11.00 3.43
N VAL A 68 -6.31 11.68 4.35
CA VAL A 68 -6.72 11.09 5.64
C VAL A 68 -7.46 9.77 5.40
N SER A 69 -7.15 8.77 6.20
CA SER A 69 -7.67 7.43 6.02
C SER A 69 -8.11 6.80 7.36
N CYS A 70 -8.63 5.58 7.29
CA CYS A 70 -9.02 4.84 8.49
C CYS A 70 -7.80 4.63 9.38
N THR A 71 -7.97 4.75 10.70
CA THR A 71 -6.87 4.56 11.65
C THR A 71 -6.72 3.12 12.10
N ARG A 72 -7.82 2.34 12.07
CA ARG A 72 -7.81 0.94 12.50
C ARG A 72 -8.61 0.09 11.52
N ILE A 73 -8.07 -1.07 11.17
CA ILE A 73 -8.71 -2.02 10.26
C ILE A 73 -8.64 -3.40 10.89
N LYS A 74 -9.81 -4.03 11.05
CA LYS A 74 -9.89 -5.39 11.60
C LYS A 74 -9.39 -6.40 10.59
N MET A 75 -8.74 -7.46 11.08
CA MET A 75 -8.32 -8.57 10.24
C MET A 75 -9.51 -9.14 9.46
N GLY A 76 -9.29 -9.40 8.17
CA GLY A 76 -10.32 -9.92 7.27
C GLY A 76 -11.29 -8.88 6.73
N LYS A 77 -11.20 -7.62 7.16
CA LYS A 77 -12.11 -6.55 6.73
C LYS A 77 -11.43 -5.61 5.74
N GLY A 78 -12.14 -5.29 4.65
CA GLY A 78 -11.60 -4.48 3.57
C GLY A 78 -10.46 -5.19 2.84
N VAL A 79 -9.85 -4.51 1.86
CA VAL A 79 -8.75 -5.09 1.09
C VAL A 79 -7.51 -5.30 1.97
N CYS A 80 -7.18 -4.31 2.80
CA CYS A 80 -6.04 -4.41 3.72
C CYS A 80 -6.21 -5.55 4.72
N GLY A 81 -7.38 -5.66 5.35
CA GLY A 81 -7.65 -6.71 6.32
C GLY A 81 -7.67 -8.10 5.69
N GLU A 82 -8.19 -8.21 4.48
CA GLU A 82 -8.21 -9.47 3.73
C GLU A 82 -6.79 -9.89 3.34
N SER A 83 -5.97 -8.98 2.81
CA SER A 83 -4.58 -9.24 2.47
C SER A 83 -3.78 -9.68 3.70
N ALA A 84 -3.96 -9.00 4.82
CA ALA A 84 -3.28 -9.32 6.07
C ALA A 84 -3.65 -10.71 6.58
N GLU A 85 -4.93 -11.04 6.59
CA GLU A 85 -5.42 -12.31 7.10
C GLU A 85 -4.95 -13.49 6.23
N LYS A 86 -5.06 -13.34 4.92
CA LYS A 86 -4.67 -14.38 3.96
C LYS A 86 -3.19 -14.39 3.65
N GLN A 87 -2.47 -13.34 4.01
CA GLN A 87 -1.05 -13.13 3.69
C GLN A 87 -0.79 -13.24 2.18
N VAL A 88 -1.63 -12.60 1.38
CA VAL A 88 -1.51 -12.57 -0.09
C VAL A 88 -1.63 -11.13 -0.59
N THR A 89 -0.91 -10.84 -1.67
CA THR A 89 -1.07 -9.57 -2.38
C THR A 89 -2.42 -9.56 -3.09
N LEU A 90 -3.15 -8.46 -2.94
CA LEU A 90 -4.43 -8.25 -3.61
C LEU A 90 -4.32 -7.04 -4.54
N ILE A 91 -4.70 -7.24 -5.80
CA ILE A 91 -4.82 -6.17 -6.79
C ILE A 91 -6.29 -6.02 -7.12
N VAL A 92 -6.85 -4.85 -6.79
CA VAL A 92 -8.28 -4.57 -6.99
C VAL A 92 -8.40 -3.50 -8.07
N ASP A 93 -8.80 -3.91 -9.27
CA ASP A 93 -8.90 -3.01 -10.43
C ASP A 93 -10.01 -1.98 -10.28
N ASP A 94 -11.10 -2.33 -9.58
CA ASP A 94 -12.23 -1.45 -9.32
C ASP A 94 -12.78 -1.77 -7.93
N VAL A 95 -12.57 -0.86 -6.99
CA VAL A 95 -12.96 -1.06 -5.59
C VAL A 95 -14.47 -1.23 -5.43
N LYS A 96 -15.26 -0.66 -6.33
CA LYS A 96 -16.74 -0.78 -6.29
C LYS A 96 -17.20 -2.20 -6.55
N LYS A 97 -16.38 -3.03 -7.18
CA LYS A 97 -16.68 -4.42 -7.50
C LYS A 97 -16.14 -5.41 -6.49
N HIS A 98 -15.38 -4.94 -5.51
CA HIS A 98 -14.80 -5.79 -4.49
C HIS A 98 -15.81 -5.98 -3.33
N GLU A 99 -16.30 -7.18 -3.11
CA GLU A 99 -17.37 -7.47 -2.14
C GLU A 99 -17.01 -7.06 -0.71
N ASN A 100 -15.77 -7.27 -0.32
CA ASN A 100 -15.29 -6.98 1.04
C ASN A 100 -14.60 -5.60 1.11
N TYR A 101 -15.13 -4.61 0.39
CA TYR A 101 -14.51 -3.30 0.36
C TYR A 101 -14.99 -2.41 1.52
N ILE A 102 -14.02 -1.76 2.18
CA ILE A 102 -14.28 -0.70 3.15
C ILE A 102 -13.73 0.60 2.58
N SER A 103 -14.59 1.59 2.39
CA SER A 103 -14.18 2.89 1.87
C SER A 103 -13.66 3.76 2.99
N CYS A 104 -12.33 3.91 3.10
CA CYS A 104 -11.69 4.87 3.98
C CYS A 104 -11.50 6.22 3.29
N ASP A 105 -11.53 6.25 1.96
CA ASP A 105 -11.44 7.46 1.14
C ASP A 105 -12.23 7.24 -0.16
N SER A 106 -13.25 8.08 -0.37
CA SER A 106 -14.09 8.00 -1.56
C SER A 106 -13.34 8.31 -2.87
N ALA A 107 -12.16 8.89 -2.80
CA ALA A 107 -11.34 9.17 -3.98
C ALA A 107 -10.66 7.92 -4.54
N ALA A 108 -10.52 6.85 -3.76
CA ALA A 108 -9.90 5.61 -4.21
C ALA A 108 -10.80 4.89 -5.22
N GLN A 109 -10.24 4.51 -6.37
CA GLN A 109 -10.95 3.77 -7.43
C GLN A 109 -10.33 2.39 -7.67
N SER A 110 -9.03 2.25 -7.45
CA SER A 110 -8.34 0.97 -7.50
C SER A 110 -7.33 0.91 -6.37
N GLU A 111 -6.88 -0.29 -6.02
CA GLU A 111 -6.03 -0.49 -4.85
C GLU A 111 -5.12 -1.69 -5.05
N ILE A 112 -3.90 -1.60 -4.53
CA ILE A 112 -3.03 -2.75 -4.35
C ILE A 112 -2.58 -2.81 -2.90
N VAL A 113 -2.64 -4.01 -2.30
CA VAL A 113 -2.20 -4.24 -0.94
C VAL A 113 -1.22 -5.40 -0.93
N VAL A 114 -0.05 -5.18 -0.32
CA VAL A 114 1.02 -6.18 -0.24
C VAL A 114 1.29 -6.50 1.23
N PRO A 115 1.15 -7.76 1.67
CA PRO A 115 1.44 -8.11 3.06
C PRO A 115 2.94 -8.13 3.29
N MET A 116 3.35 -7.64 4.46
CA MET A 116 4.74 -7.69 4.92
C MET A 116 4.85 -8.78 5.97
N VAL A 117 5.57 -9.85 5.62
CA VAL A 117 5.75 -11.02 6.49
C VAL A 117 7.23 -11.27 6.69
N LYS A 118 7.65 -11.47 7.94
CA LYS A 118 9.03 -11.81 8.28
C LYS A 118 9.05 -13.02 9.17
N GLU A 119 9.76 -14.06 8.74
CA GLU A 119 9.90 -15.31 9.51
C GLU A 119 8.56 -15.91 9.94
N GLY A 120 7.58 -15.86 9.01
CA GLY A 120 6.23 -16.37 9.25
C GLY A 120 5.31 -15.44 10.04
N HIS A 121 5.80 -14.28 10.47
CA HIS A 121 5.03 -13.33 11.26
C HIS A 121 4.60 -12.13 10.43
N LEU A 122 3.31 -11.80 10.47
CA LEU A 122 2.78 -10.61 9.82
C LEU A 122 3.25 -9.36 10.56
N ILE A 123 3.88 -8.44 9.82
CA ILE A 123 4.31 -7.13 10.33
C ILE A 123 3.24 -6.08 10.02
N GLY A 124 2.61 -6.18 8.87
CA GLY A 124 1.61 -5.24 8.40
C GLY A 124 1.39 -5.38 6.91
N VAL A 125 0.85 -4.34 6.30
CA VAL A 125 0.62 -4.29 4.85
C VAL A 125 1.09 -2.95 4.29
N LEU A 126 1.54 -2.98 3.04
CA LEU A 126 1.70 -1.78 2.22
C LEU A 126 0.41 -1.61 1.43
N ASP A 127 -0.20 -0.44 1.52
CA ASP A 127 -1.44 -0.09 0.83
C ASP A 127 -1.20 1.08 -0.11
N ILE A 128 -1.58 0.92 -1.38
CA ILE A 128 -1.51 1.99 -2.37
C ILE A 128 -2.86 2.11 -3.04
N ASP A 129 -3.46 3.29 -2.94
CA ASP A 129 -4.76 3.59 -3.53
C ASP A 129 -4.61 4.57 -4.68
N CYS A 130 -5.26 4.25 -5.79
CA CYS A 130 -5.22 5.05 -7.01
C CYS A 130 -6.57 5.71 -7.27
N GLY A 131 -6.55 6.95 -7.77
CA GLY A 131 -7.75 7.73 -8.09
C GLY A 131 -8.42 7.33 -9.41
N VAL A 132 -7.88 6.33 -10.12
CA VAL A 132 -8.48 5.78 -11.33
C VAL A 132 -8.55 4.26 -11.22
N THR A 133 -9.48 3.64 -11.96
CA THR A 133 -9.54 2.17 -12.02
C THR A 133 -8.33 1.61 -12.75
N LYS A 134 -7.94 0.37 -12.41
CA LYS A 134 -6.80 -0.33 -13.05
C LYS A 134 -5.51 0.50 -13.01
N GLY A 135 -5.24 1.14 -11.85
CA GLY A 135 -4.09 2.02 -11.68
C GLY A 135 -2.74 1.30 -11.70
N TYR A 136 -2.72 0.01 -11.42
CA TYR A 136 -1.46 -0.74 -11.24
C TYR A 136 -1.38 -2.02 -12.09
#